data_85ea4be472daed750e785b89b5ce2ad2
#
_entry.id   85ea4be472daed750e785b89b5ce2ad2
#
_cell.length_a   1.000
_cell.length_b   1.000
_cell.length_c   1.000
_cell.angle_alpha   90.00
_cell.angle_beta   90.00
_cell.angle_gamma   90.00
#
_symmetry.space_group_name_H-M   'P 1'
#
loop_
_entity.id
_entity.type
_entity.pdbx_description
1 polymer ?
#
loop_
_entity_poly.entity_id
_entity_poly.type
_entity_poly.pdbx_seq_one_letter_code
_entity_poly.pdbx_strand_id
1 'polypeptide(L)'
;MTDLTSGKILAKGSSGNGQIRYGADVINRIIEQGKPGGKKKLQDAIIKETLVPIMVGLCKSASLNPRSILSLCVGANTTMNHLFVGVDAQSVRMEPYIPSFFHWDGLLAGDVTLPANPLAEVRIAPNIGSYVGGDITAGTLASGIWDRDEMSLFIDLGTNGEIVFGNRDFLMSCACSAGPAFEGGDISCGMRATDGAMEAVTIDVDTMEPTASIIGDAGQKCVGICGSGIIDLISELYRCGIINAKGLFIREGKRVKRDAHGMGRYVVAFPEESETEREVSLNEVDIDNFIRAKGAIFSAIDTLLKSVDMTVDMIDRVYVAGGIGSGINMKNAVNIGMFPDVDIEKFHYIGNSSLTGAYAMVMSNEAEAKCAEVAANMTYLELSTYPGYMDSF
;
A
#
# COMPACT_ATOMS: atom_id res chain seq x y z
N MET A 1 9.60 18.03 -0.13
CA MET A 1 9.85 19.44 -0.52
C MET A 1 10.97 19.49 -1.52
N THR A 2 10.78 20.19 -2.62
CA THR A 2 11.75 20.25 -3.72
C THR A 2 11.94 21.69 -4.21
N ASP A 3 13.11 21.99 -4.74
CA ASP A 3 13.41 23.24 -5.41
C ASP A 3 12.88 23.18 -6.85
N LEU A 4 11.93 24.05 -7.18
CA LEU A 4 11.28 24.10 -8.50
C LEU A 4 12.23 24.50 -9.63
N THR A 5 13.37 25.10 -9.33
CA THR A 5 14.34 25.53 -10.34
C THR A 5 15.29 24.40 -10.72
N SER A 6 15.77 23.66 -9.74
CA SER A 6 16.81 22.62 -9.91
C SER A 6 16.28 21.18 -9.83
N GLY A 7 15.05 20.99 -9.34
CA GLY A 7 14.49 19.67 -9.03
C GLY A 7 15.10 18.99 -7.79
N LYS A 8 16.02 19.67 -7.10
CA LYS A 8 16.70 19.10 -5.93
C LYS A 8 15.71 18.89 -4.79
N ILE A 9 15.73 17.71 -4.19
CA ILE A 9 14.97 17.42 -2.96
C ILE A 9 15.65 18.11 -1.79
N LEU A 10 14.97 19.06 -1.16
CA LEU A 10 15.47 19.87 -0.04
C LEU A 10 15.22 19.23 1.31
N ALA A 11 14.05 18.58 1.47
CA ALA A 11 13.70 17.89 2.70
C ALA A 11 12.63 16.81 2.42
N LYS A 12 12.64 15.76 3.24
CA LYS A 12 11.62 14.70 3.26
C LYS A 12 11.06 14.57 4.68
N GLY A 13 9.80 14.16 4.80
CA GLY A 13 9.15 13.91 6.07
C GLY A 13 7.97 12.98 5.90
N SER A 14 7.63 12.27 6.97
CA SER A 14 6.48 11.38 7.04
C SER A 14 5.83 11.47 8.41
N SER A 15 4.54 11.13 8.48
CA SER A 15 3.79 11.07 9.73
C SER A 15 2.64 10.08 9.58
N GLY A 16 2.16 9.55 10.69
CA GLY A 16 0.89 8.83 10.72
C GLY A 16 -0.27 9.76 10.37
N ASN A 17 -1.27 9.24 9.67
CA ASN A 17 -2.48 9.99 9.36
C ASN A 17 -3.33 10.20 10.61
N GLY A 18 -3.58 11.45 10.98
CA GLY A 18 -4.39 11.82 12.15
C GLY A 18 -5.84 11.31 12.12
N GLN A 19 -6.31 10.86 10.97
CA GLN A 19 -7.64 10.26 10.81
C GLN A 19 -7.75 8.84 11.37
N ILE A 20 -6.64 8.13 11.65
CA ILE A 20 -6.64 6.72 12.12
C ILE A 20 -7.52 6.56 13.36
N ARG A 21 -7.51 7.53 14.27
CA ARG A 21 -8.34 7.50 15.49
C ARG A 21 -9.85 7.62 15.24
N TYR A 22 -10.26 8.06 14.04
CA TYR A 22 -11.66 8.21 13.64
C TYR A 22 -12.12 7.08 12.71
N GLY A 23 -11.18 6.41 12.04
CA GLY A 23 -11.41 5.28 11.17
C GLY A 23 -10.09 4.71 10.66
N ALA A 24 -9.86 3.43 10.90
CA ALA A 24 -8.64 2.76 10.47
C ALA A 24 -8.54 2.67 8.94
N ASP A 25 -9.68 2.50 8.26
CA ASP A 25 -9.81 2.37 6.81
C ASP A 25 -10.72 3.46 6.20
N VAL A 26 -10.79 3.48 4.89
CA VAL A 26 -11.55 4.48 4.13
C VAL A 26 -13.05 4.37 4.38
N ILE A 27 -13.61 3.19 4.53
CA ILE A 27 -15.05 2.97 4.77
C ILE A 27 -15.45 3.54 6.12
N ASN A 28 -14.68 3.24 7.18
CA ASN A 28 -14.92 3.78 8.51
C ASN A 28 -14.81 5.32 8.54
N ARG A 29 -13.89 5.91 7.77
CA ARG A 29 -13.78 7.37 7.62
C ARG A 29 -15.00 7.97 6.94
N ILE A 30 -15.52 7.34 5.89
CA ILE A 30 -16.76 7.79 5.22
C ILE A 30 -17.96 7.70 6.17
N ILE A 31 -18.05 6.65 6.98
CA ILE A 31 -19.09 6.52 8.00
C ILE A 31 -18.98 7.64 9.05
N GLU A 32 -17.77 7.89 9.55
CA GLU A 32 -17.52 8.97 10.52
C GLU A 32 -17.83 10.35 9.94
N GLN A 33 -17.53 10.58 8.66
CA GLN A 33 -17.87 11.81 7.94
C GLN A 33 -19.37 12.12 7.99
N GLY A 34 -20.22 11.09 7.91
CA GLY A 34 -21.69 11.24 7.95
C GLY A 34 -22.26 11.70 9.30
N LYS A 35 -21.46 11.68 10.36
CA LYS A 35 -21.88 12.16 11.68
C LYS A 35 -21.86 13.70 11.75
N PRO A 36 -22.66 14.32 12.65
CA PRO A 36 -22.62 15.78 12.85
C PRO A 36 -21.19 16.30 13.08
N GLY A 37 -20.73 17.20 12.22
CA GLY A 37 -19.37 17.74 12.25
C GLY A 37 -18.26 16.79 11.77
N GLY A 38 -18.58 15.55 11.38
CA GLY A 38 -17.60 14.53 11.00
C GLY A 38 -16.74 14.91 9.81
N LYS A 39 -17.34 15.52 8.77
CA LYS A 39 -16.59 15.98 7.59
C LYS A 39 -15.49 16.99 7.96
N LYS A 40 -15.83 18.00 8.74
CA LYS A 40 -14.87 19.02 9.20
C LYS A 40 -13.78 18.41 10.08
N LYS A 41 -14.15 17.51 10.97
CA LYS A 41 -13.24 16.80 11.86
C LYS A 41 -12.20 15.99 11.08
N LEU A 42 -12.63 15.24 10.06
CA LEU A 42 -11.74 14.44 9.23
C LEU A 42 -10.84 15.32 8.34
N GLN A 43 -11.37 16.43 7.80
CA GLN A 43 -10.57 17.39 7.05
C GLN A 43 -9.50 18.04 7.94
N ASP A 44 -9.86 18.47 9.16
CA ASP A 44 -8.92 19.06 10.12
C ASP A 44 -7.84 18.05 10.54
N ALA A 45 -8.17 16.77 10.67
CA ALA A 45 -7.21 15.72 10.97
C ALA A 45 -6.16 15.54 9.84
N ILE A 46 -6.58 15.64 8.56
CA ILE A 46 -5.64 15.63 7.43
C ILE A 46 -4.78 16.90 7.45
N ILE A 47 -5.43 18.06 7.46
CA ILE A 47 -4.76 19.34 7.21
C ILE A 47 -3.98 19.78 8.45
N LYS A 48 -4.69 20.00 9.57
CA LYS A 48 -4.09 20.64 10.76
C LYS A 48 -3.23 19.70 11.58
N GLU A 49 -3.60 18.43 11.66
CA GLU A 49 -2.94 17.47 12.54
C GLU A 49 -1.88 16.64 11.82
N THR A 50 -1.93 16.55 10.48
CA THR A 50 -1.00 15.75 9.69
C THR A 50 -0.13 16.63 8.78
N LEU A 51 -0.74 17.32 7.81
CA LEU A 51 0.03 18.06 6.80
C LEU A 51 0.74 19.30 7.37
N VAL A 52 0.07 20.09 8.19
CA VAL A 52 0.67 21.30 8.77
C VAL A 52 1.94 21.00 9.58
N PRO A 53 1.95 20.04 10.53
CA PRO A 53 3.18 19.68 11.25
C PRO A 53 4.30 19.19 10.33
N ILE A 54 3.99 18.38 9.32
CA ILE A 54 4.98 17.91 8.34
C ILE A 54 5.57 19.09 7.56
N MET A 55 4.74 19.97 7.01
CA MET A 55 5.18 21.10 6.21
C MET A 55 6.03 22.08 7.02
N VAL A 56 5.63 22.37 8.24
CA VAL A 56 6.40 23.22 9.16
C VAL A 56 7.75 22.59 9.47
N GLY A 57 7.78 21.28 9.75
CA GLY A 57 9.00 20.52 9.97
C GLY A 57 9.95 20.53 8.76
N LEU A 58 9.41 20.34 7.56
CA LEU A 58 10.18 20.40 6.30
C LEU A 58 10.78 21.79 6.07
N CYS A 59 10.00 22.85 6.29
CA CYS A 59 10.48 24.23 6.18
C CYS A 59 11.61 24.51 7.17
N LYS A 60 11.46 24.05 8.42
CA LYS A 60 12.51 24.19 9.45
C LYS A 60 13.78 23.44 9.04
N SER A 61 13.68 22.21 8.57
CA SER A 61 14.81 21.40 8.13
C SER A 61 15.56 22.01 6.93
N ALA A 62 14.81 22.64 6.02
CA ALA A 62 15.37 23.30 4.84
C ALA A 62 15.75 24.77 5.07
N SER A 63 15.52 25.31 6.29
CA SER A 63 15.72 26.73 6.62
C SER A 63 14.94 27.68 5.69
N LEU A 64 13.71 27.31 5.35
CA LEU A 64 12.84 28.07 4.44
C LEU A 64 11.63 28.66 5.17
N ASN A 65 11.16 29.81 4.66
CA ASN A 65 9.87 30.36 5.07
C ASN A 65 8.74 29.55 4.38
N PRO A 66 7.68 29.17 5.09
CA PRO A 66 6.52 28.52 4.48
C PRO A 66 5.95 29.25 3.25
N ARG A 67 5.98 30.59 3.24
CA ARG A 67 5.54 31.38 2.09
C ARG A 67 6.40 31.20 0.82
N SER A 68 7.56 30.57 0.93
CA SER A 68 8.37 30.19 -0.22
C SER A 68 7.84 28.94 -0.95
N ILE A 69 6.87 28.23 -0.39
CA ILE A 69 6.18 27.14 -1.06
C ILE A 69 5.17 27.76 -2.04
N LEU A 70 5.41 27.54 -3.32
CA LEU A 70 4.66 28.18 -4.42
C LEU A 70 3.73 27.23 -5.17
N SER A 71 3.94 25.91 -5.03
CA SER A 71 3.11 24.87 -5.65
C SER A 71 3.14 23.61 -4.78
N LEU A 72 2.03 22.90 -4.75
CA LEU A 72 1.88 21.60 -4.08
C LEU A 72 1.20 20.62 -5.02
N CYS A 73 1.53 19.35 -4.89
CA CYS A 73 0.82 18.27 -5.57
C CYS A 73 0.46 17.18 -4.55
N VAL A 74 -0.78 16.70 -4.63
CA VAL A 74 -1.34 15.67 -3.77
C VAL A 74 -1.67 14.45 -4.60
N GLY A 75 -1.01 13.32 -4.31
CA GLY A 75 -1.38 11.99 -4.79
C GLY A 75 -2.00 11.22 -3.62
N ALA A 76 -3.30 11.03 -3.63
CA ALA A 76 -4.03 10.36 -2.57
C ALA A 76 -5.22 9.56 -3.14
N ASN A 77 -5.70 8.57 -2.37
CA ASN A 77 -6.87 7.81 -2.79
C ASN A 77 -8.12 8.69 -2.89
N THR A 78 -9.14 8.20 -3.58
CA THR A 78 -10.36 8.96 -3.88
C THR A 78 -11.04 9.51 -2.62
N THR A 79 -11.18 8.71 -1.59
CA THR A 79 -11.78 9.15 -0.31
C THR A 79 -10.97 10.25 0.33
N MET A 80 -9.64 10.13 0.37
CA MET A 80 -8.76 11.13 0.95
C MET A 80 -8.81 12.44 0.17
N ASN A 81 -8.89 12.39 -1.16
CA ASN A 81 -9.06 13.59 -2.00
C ASN A 81 -10.37 14.32 -1.66
N HIS A 82 -11.48 13.59 -1.49
CA HIS A 82 -12.77 14.18 -1.08
C HIS A 82 -12.68 14.85 0.30
N LEU A 83 -12.14 14.14 1.28
CA LEU A 83 -12.01 14.64 2.64
C LEU A 83 -11.04 15.81 2.74
N PHE A 84 -9.97 15.82 1.93
CA PHE A 84 -9.00 16.91 1.87
C PHE A 84 -9.63 18.23 1.38
N VAL A 85 -10.39 18.17 0.28
CA VAL A 85 -11.09 19.35 -0.25
C VAL A 85 -12.39 19.67 0.48
N GLY A 86 -12.84 18.81 1.39
CA GLY A 86 -14.04 19.01 2.18
C GLY A 86 -15.34 18.68 1.45
N VAL A 87 -15.28 17.83 0.42
CA VAL A 87 -16.45 17.31 -0.32
C VAL A 87 -16.95 16.02 0.34
N ASP A 88 -18.26 15.76 0.21
CA ASP A 88 -18.87 14.55 0.73
C ASP A 88 -18.41 13.31 -0.04
N ALA A 89 -17.91 12.32 0.69
CA ALA A 89 -17.40 11.06 0.14
C ALA A 89 -18.43 9.91 0.23
N GLN A 90 -19.68 10.14 0.62
CA GLN A 90 -20.67 9.05 0.76
C GLN A 90 -20.88 8.27 -0.54
N SER A 91 -20.87 8.96 -1.68
CA SER A 91 -21.03 8.33 -2.99
C SER A 91 -19.93 7.31 -3.34
N VAL A 92 -18.76 7.45 -2.72
CA VAL A 92 -17.62 6.53 -2.94
C VAL A 92 -17.93 5.11 -2.45
N ARG A 93 -18.71 4.97 -1.36
CA ARG A 93 -19.03 3.67 -0.77
C ARG A 93 -20.46 3.18 -1.06
N MET A 94 -21.29 3.98 -1.72
CA MET A 94 -22.68 3.65 -2.02
C MET A 94 -22.84 3.38 -3.52
N GLU A 95 -23.53 2.31 -3.86
CA GLU A 95 -23.87 2.01 -5.25
C GLU A 95 -24.59 3.21 -5.90
N PRO A 96 -24.18 3.65 -7.09
CA PRO A 96 -23.31 3.00 -8.07
C PRO A 96 -21.82 3.29 -7.94
N TYR A 97 -21.32 3.67 -6.75
CA TYR A 97 -19.88 3.87 -6.45
C TYR A 97 -19.23 4.94 -7.36
N ILE A 98 -19.89 6.09 -7.50
CA ILE A 98 -19.41 7.19 -8.33
C ILE A 98 -18.84 8.30 -7.44
N PRO A 99 -17.55 8.66 -7.59
CA PRO A 99 -16.97 9.80 -6.88
C PRO A 99 -17.71 11.10 -7.19
N SER A 100 -17.74 12.03 -6.24
CA SER A 100 -18.36 13.36 -6.45
C SER A 100 -17.55 14.21 -7.44
N PHE A 101 -16.28 13.91 -7.62
CA PHE A 101 -15.41 14.50 -8.64
C PHE A 101 -14.29 13.52 -9.03
N PHE A 102 -13.84 13.62 -10.27
CA PHE A 102 -12.68 12.90 -10.80
C PHE A 102 -11.46 13.81 -10.88
N HIS A 103 -11.66 15.07 -11.16
CA HIS A 103 -10.64 16.10 -11.31
C HIS A 103 -11.03 17.36 -10.52
N TRP A 104 -10.03 18.08 -10.00
CA TRP A 104 -10.25 19.30 -9.23
C TRP A 104 -9.24 20.36 -9.63
N ASP A 105 -9.73 21.50 -10.09
CA ASP A 105 -8.93 22.63 -10.54
C ASP A 105 -9.08 23.85 -9.62
N GLY A 106 -8.06 24.70 -9.65
CA GLY A 106 -8.11 26.02 -9.04
C GLY A 106 -8.06 26.05 -7.52
N LEU A 107 -7.67 24.95 -6.86
CA LEU A 107 -7.48 24.91 -5.41
C LEU A 107 -6.21 25.68 -5.02
N LEU A 108 -6.33 26.59 -4.07
CA LEU A 108 -5.20 27.32 -3.52
C LEU A 108 -4.88 26.88 -2.09
N ALA A 109 -3.62 27.00 -1.68
CA ALA A 109 -3.18 26.65 -0.33
C ALA A 109 -3.94 27.44 0.75
N GLY A 110 -4.35 28.69 0.44
CA GLY A 110 -5.18 29.50 1.32
C GLY A 110 -6.57 28.92 1.57
N ASP A 111 -7.17 28.28 0.57
CA ASP A 111 -8.52 27.67 0.67
C ASP A 111 -8.55 26.50 1.67
N VAL A 112 -7.47 25.76 1.75
CA VAL A 112 -7.31 24.60 2.65
C VAL A 112 -6.39 24.90 3.84
N THR A 113 -6.07 26.17 4.08
CA THR A 113 -5.29 26.63 5.24
C THR A 113 -3.93 25.95 5.42
N LEU A 114 -3.26 25.57 4.33
CA LEU A 114 -1.92 25.00 4.38
C LEU A 114 -0.86 26.10 4.63
N PRO A 115 0.23 25.78 5.36
CA PRO A 115 1.33 26.72 5.63
C PRO A 115 2.23 26.84 4.37
N ALA A 116 1.77 27.60 3.39
CA ALA A 116 2.42 27.90 2.13
C ALA A 116 2.14 29.33 1.72
N ASN A 117 2.59 29.78 0.55
CA ASN A 117 2.06 30.98 -0.06
C ASN A 117 0.55 30.80 -0.24
N PRO A 118 -0.31 31.71 0.23
CA PRO A 118 -1.77 31.55 0.13
C PRO A 118 -2.27 31.35 -1.31
N LEU A 119 -1.54 31.89 -2.29
CA LEU A 119 -1.83 31.76 -3.72
C LEU A 119 -1.10 30.56 -4.37
N ALA A 120 -0.39 29.75 -3.60
CA ALA A 120 0.23 28.53 -4.11
C ALA A 120 -0.86 27.58 -4.63
N GLU A 121 -0.70 27.11 -5.83
CA GLU A 121 -1.61 26.15 -6.44
C GLU A 121 -1.45 24.78 -5.76
N VAL A 122 -2.58 24.16 -5.42
CA VAL A 122 -2.64 22.80 -4.89
C VAL A 122 -3.24 21.91 -5.96
N ARG A 123 -2.37 21.17 -6.64
CA ARG A 123 -2.74 20.20 -7.68
C ARG A 123 -3.12 18.89 -7.02
N ILE A 124 -4.18 18.27 -7.47
CA ILE A 124 -4.65 16.97 -7.00
C ILE A 124 -4.59 16.01 -8.17
N ALA A 125 -3.85 14.91 -8.00
CA ALA A 125 -3.82 13.86 -9.00
C ALA A 125 -5.24 13.29 -9.18
N PRO A 126 -5.70 13.10 -10.44
CA PRO A 126 -7.09 12.77 -10.73
C PRO A 126 -7.49 11.40 -10.20
N ASN A 127 -8.75 11.25 -9.79
CA ASN A 127 -9.37 9.98 -9.44
C ASN A 127 -9.85 9.26 -10.71
N ILE A 128 -9.94 7.93 -10.66
CA ILE A 128 -10.48 7.10 -11.74
C ILE A 128 -11.81 6.46 -11.33
N GLY A 129 -11.88 6.00 -10.10
CA GLY A 129 -13.05 5.35 -9.52
C GLY A 129 -13.09 5.52 -8.02
N SER A 130 -14.03 4.85 -7.39
CA SER A 130 -14.22 4.94 -5.94
C SER A 130 -13.01 4.46 -5.13
N TYR A 131 -12.36 3.41 -5.61
CA TYR A 131 -11.23 2.79 -4.92
C TYR A 131 -9.91 2.88 -5.69
N VAL A 132 -9.89 3.58 -6.82
CA VAL A 132 -8.66 3.91 -7.58
C VAL A 132 -8.58 5.42 -7.70
N GLY A 133 -7.69 6.02 -6.96
CA GLY A 133 -7.57 7.46 -6.81
C GLY A 133 -6.31 8.07 -7.39
N GLY A 134 -6.03 9.29 -6.96
CA GLY A 134 -4.88 10.06 -7.39
C GLY A 134 -3.52 9.48 -6.99
N ASP A 135 -3.47 8.63 -5.98
CA ASP A 135 -2.28 7.83 -5.64
C ASP A 135 -1.90 6.90 -6.78
N ILE A 136 -2.89 6.24 -7.39
CA ILE A 136 -2.68 5.27 -8.47
C ILE A 136 -2.44 5.95 -9.81
N THR A 137 -3.10 7.06 -10.11
CA THR A 137 -2.80 7.83 -11.34
C THR A 137 -1.40 8.42 -11.31
N ALA A 138 -0.99 8.98 -10.16
CA ALA A 138 0.37 9.45 -9.95
C ALA A 138 1.37 8.28 -10.00
N GLY A 139 1.04 7.13 -9.40
CA GLY A 139 1.85 5.91 -9.44
C GLY A 139 1.99 5.36 -10.86
N THR A 140 0.93 5.35 -11.64
CA THR A 140 0.94 4.94 -13.05
C THR A 140 1.81 5.88 -13.88
N LEU A 141 1.72 7.20 -13.65
CA LEU A 141 2.61 8.18 -14.27
C LEU A 141 4.08 7.85 -13.97
N ALA A 142 4.39 7.61 -12.70
CA ALA A 142 5.76 7.30 -12.24
C ALA A 142 6.31 5.99 -12.79
N SER A 143 5.46 4.96 -12.97
CA SER A 143 5.85 3.66 -13.49
C SER A 143 6.25 3.70 -14.98
N GLY A 144 5.71 4.65 -15.75
CA GLY A 144 5.95 4.78 -17.17
C GLY A 144 5.27 3.73 -18.06
N ILE A 145 4.34 2.92 -17.51
CA ILE A 145 3.66 1.87 -18.28
C ILE A 145 2.82 2.44 -19.44
N TRP A 146 2.33 3.67 -19.28
CA TRP A 146 1.54 4.40 -20.27
C TRP A 146 2.31 4.78 -21.54
N ASP A 147 3.64 4.64 -21.54
CA ASP A 147 4.54 5.00 -22.67
C ASP A 147 5.34 3.79 -23.20
N ARG A 148 4.94 2.58 -22.85
CA ARG A 148 5.64 1.33 -23.24
C ARG A 148 4.77 0.47 -24.11
N ASP A 149 5.41 -0.33 -24.98
CA ASP A 149 4.74 -1.38 -25.78
C ASP A 149 4.54 -2.66 -24.96
N GLU A 150 5.43 -2.93 -23.99
CA GLU A 150 5.40 -4.12 -23.15
C GLU A 150 4.17 -4.14 -22.25
N MET A 151 3.49 -5.28 -22.22
CA MET A 151 2.39 -5.53 -21.29
C MET A 151 2.90 -5.52 -19.85
N SER A 152 2.40 -4.59 -19.08
CA SER A 152 2.88 -4.33 -17.73
C SER A 152 1.76 -4.43 -16.71
N LEU A 153 2.10 -4.99 -15.55
CA LEU A 153 1.27 -5.02 -14.38
C LEU A 153 1.88 -4.07 -13.33
N PHE A 154 1.10 -3.14 -12.81
CA PHE A 154 1.49 -2.28 -11.70
C PHE A 154 0.62 -2.63 -10.49
N ILE A 155 1.25 -2.90 -9.36
CA ILE A 155 0.60 -3.29 -8.11
C ILE A 155 1.06 -2.33 -7.02
N ASP A 156 0.15 -1.57 -6.45
CA ASP A 156 0.42 -0.80 -5.23
C ASP A 156 -0.11 -1.57 -4.02
N LEU A 157 0.80 -1.90 -3.10
CA LEU A 157 0.50 -2.68 -1.90
C LEU A 157 0.41 -1.78 -0.68
N GLY A 158 -0.80 -1.56 -0.23
CA GLY A 158 -1.14 -0.90 1.02
C GLY A 158 -2.18 -1.71 1.79
N THR A 159 -3.02 -1.04 2.53
CA THR A 159 -4.21 -1.63 3.17
C THR A 159 -5.19 -2.17 2.13
N ASN A 160 -5.26 -1.52 0.97
CA ASN A 160 -5.87 -2.08 -0.24
C ASN A 160 -4.75 -2.54 -1.18
N GLY A 161 -5.11 -3.37 -2.16
CA GLY A 161 -4.27 -3.69 -3.31
C GLY A 161 -4.88 -3.02 -4.54
N GLU A 162 -4.24 -1.99 -5.05
CA GLU A 162 -4.63 -1.35 -6.29
C GLU A 162 -3.77 -1.88 -7.43
N ILE A 163 -4.41 -2.19 -8.55
CA ILE A 163 -3.77 -2.87 -9.67
C ILE A 163 -4.08 -2.13 -10.95
N VAL A 164 -3.05 -1.91 -11.77
CA VAL A 164 -3.18 -1.39 -13.13
C VAL A 164 -2.52 -2.37 -14.09
N PHE A 165 -3.17 -2.68 -15.19
CA PHE A 165 -2.68 -3.56 -16.24
C PHE A 165 -2.84 -2.90 -17.61
N GLY A 166 -1.85 -3.06 -18.46
CA GLY A 166 -1.87 -2.60 -19.83
C GLY A 166 -0.52 -2.09 -20.33
N ASN A 167 -0.59 -1.20 -21.29
CA ASN A 167 0.55 -0.59 -21.97
C ASN A 167 0.13 0.79 -22.52
N ARG A 168 0.86 1.32 -23.52
CA ARG A 168 0.51 2.61 -24.15
C ARG A 168 -0.85 2.62 -24.86
N ASP A 169 -1.36 1.46 -25.29
CA ASP A 169 -2.58 1.37 -26.10
C ASP A 169 -3.84 1.34 -25.24
N PHE A 170 -3.76 0.75 -24.04
CA PHE A 170 -4.85 0.71 -23.07
C PHE A 170 -4.33 0.55 -21.65
N LEU A 171 -5.10 1.03 -20.70
CA LEU A 171 -4.87 0.83 -19.27
C LEU A 171 -6.19 0.43 -18.60
N MET A 172 -6.14 -0.58 -17.77
CA MET A 172 -7.24 -1.01 -16.92
C MET A 172 -6.80 -1.04 -15.47
N SER A 173 -7.71 -0.73 -14.57
CA SER A 173 -7.43 -0.72 -13.14
C SER A 173 -8.56 -1.33 -12.32
N CYS A 174 -8.20 -1.88 -11.20
CA CYS A 174 -9.12 -2.33 -10.15
C CYS A 174 -8.49 -2.13 -8.77
N ALA A 175 -9.32 -2.27 -7.73
CA ALA A 175 -8.86 -2.29 -6.35
C ALA A 175 -9.47 -3.48 -5.62
N CYS A 176 -8.68 -4.14 -4.78
CA CYS A 176 -9.13 -5.21 -3.90
C CYS A 176 -8.89 -4.86 -2.44
N SER A 177 -9.72 -5.37 -1.56
CA SER A 177 -9.56 -5.22 -0.12
C SER A 177 -8.63 -6.31 0.41
N ALA A 178 -7.32 -6.08 0.35
CA ALA A 178 -6.32 -6.99 0.89
C ALA A 178 -6.27 -7.00 2.42
N GLY A 179 -6.69 -5.91 3.05
CA GLY A 179 -6.59 -5.73 4.50
C GLY A 179 -5.16 -5.38 4.94
N PRO A 180 -4.94 -5.11 6.23
CA PRO A 180 -3.67 -4.61 6.73
C PRO A 180 -2.63 -5.72 7.01
N ALA A 181 -2.88 -6.97 6.65
CA ALA A 181 -2.00 -8.10 6.96
C ALA A 181 -0.57 -7.91 6.43
N PHE A 182 -0.42 -7.33 5.23
CA PHE A 182 0.90 -7.04 4.66
C PHE A 182 1.64 -5.90 5.36
N GLU A 183 0.94 -5.07 6.13
CA GLU A 183 1.54 -4.02 6.96
C GLU A 183 1.76 -4.49 8.42
N GLY A 184 1.54 -5.78 8.71
CA GLY A 184 1.58 -6.36 10.05
C GLY A 184 0.31 -6.13 10.87
N GLY A 185 -0.72 -5.52 10.29
CA GLY A 185 -2.05 -5.43 10.91
C GLY A 185 -2.78 -6.77 10.86
N ASP A 186 -3.68 -7.01 11.80
CA ASP A 186 -4.43 -8.27 11.95
C ASP A 186 -3.55 -9.53 12.09
N ILE A 187 -2.26 -9.34 12.42
CA ILE A 187 -1.29 -10.38 12.74
C ILE A 187 -0.85 -10.21 14.20
N SER A 188 -0.93 -11.26 15.00
CA SER A 188 -0.76 -11.19 16.45
C SER A 188 0.56 -10.57 16.90
N CYS A 189 1.67 -10.90 16.24
CA CYS A 189 2.99 -10.33 16.46
C CYS A 189 3.44 -9.42 15.30
N GLY A 190 2.49 -8.94 14.51
CA GLY A 190 2.77 -8.06 13.38
C GLY A 190 3.15 -6.65 13.81
N MET A 191 4.10 -6.04 13.11
CA MET A 191 4.52 -4.67 13.35
C MET A 191 5.02 -4.00 12.04
N ARG A 192 5.19 -2.70 12.08
CA ARG A 192 5.84 -1.98 10.97
C ARG A 192 7.33 -2.31 10.89
N ALA A 193 7.93 -2.11 9.72
CA ALA A 193 9.36 -2.27 9.50
C ALA A 193 10.17 -1.17 10.22
N THR A 194 10.39 -1.39 11.51
CA THR A 194 11.16 -0.53 12.43
C THR A 194 12.09 -1.40 13.27
N ASP A 195 12.92 -0.80 14.08
CA ASP A 195 13.87 -1.52 14.95
C ASP A 195 13.18 -2.63 15.76
N GLY A 196 13.76 -3.82 15.76
CA GLY A 196 13.24 -5.03 16.39
C GLY A 196 12.28 -5.84 15.51
N ALA A 197 11.89 -5.36 14.33
CA ALA A 197 11.07 -6.14 13.41
C ALA A 197 11.91 -7.21 12.69
N MET A 198 11.44 -8.45 12.67
CA MET A 198 11.95 -9.47 11.76
C MET A 198 11.50 -9.14 10.34
N GLU A 199 12.47 -8.89 9.46
CA GLU A 199 12.23 -8.52 8.06
C GLU A 199 12.43 -9.67 7.07
N ALA A 200 13.24 -10.66 7.44
CA ALA A 200 13.52 -11.85 6.65
C ALA A 200 13.82 -13.06 7.54
N VAL A 201 13.53 -14.24 7.04
CA VAL A 201 13.80 -15.49 7.75
C VAL A 201 14.02 -16.65 6.78
N THR A 202 14.91 -17.55 7.16
CA THR A 202 15.05 -18.88 6.56
C THR A 202 14.87 -19.93 7.64
N ILE A 203 14.29 -21.08 7.30
CA ILE A 203 14.08 -22.20 8.23
C ILE A 203 14.85 -23.42 7.77
N ASP A 204 15.63 -24.00 8.66
CA ASP A 204 16.27 -25.29 8.39
C ASP A 204 15.21 -26.40 8.32
N VAL A 205 15.22 -27.18 7.26
CA VAL A 205 14.15 -28.17 6.98
C VAL A 205 14.11 -29.32 7.97
N ASP A 206 15.26 -29.71 8.51
CA ASP A 206 15.39 -30.85 9.41
C ASP A 206 15.15 -30.48 10.85
N THR A 207 15.80 -29.43 11.33
CA THR A 207 15.71 -28.96 12.72
C THR A 207 14.54 -28.04 12.99
N MET A 208 13.97 -27.42 11.94
CA MET A 208 12.94 -26.38 12.01
C MET A 208 13.39 -25.13 12.78
N GLU A 209 14.71 -24.89 12.93
CA GLU A 209 15.24 -23.68 13.57
C GLU A 209 15.30 -22.51 12.57
N PRO A 210 14.86 -21.32 12.99
CA PRO A 210 14.90 -20.13 12.12
C PRO A 210 16.26 -19.43 12.19
N THR A 211 16.67 -18.87 11.05
CA THR A 211 17.72 -17.85 10.97
C THR A 211 17.05 -16.57 10.48
N ALA A 212 16.91 -15.60 11.38
CA ALA A 212 16.16 -14.37 11.15
C ALA A 212 17.08 -13.15 10.99
N SER A 213 16.69 -12.23 10.08
CA SER A 213 17.23 -10.87 10.00
C SER A 213 16.30 -9.92 10.75
N ILE A 214 16.84 -9.18 11.71
CA ILE A 214 16.12 -8.22 12.54
C ILE A 214 16.60 -6.80 12.19
N ILE A 215 15.66 -5.89 11.95
CA ILE A 215 15.97 -4.47 11.70
C ILE A 215 16.53 -3.86 12.99
N GLY A 216 17.62 -3.10 12.88
CA GLY A 216 18.24 -2.38 13.99
C GLY A 216 19.76 -2.59 14.09
N ASP A 217 20.32 -2.17 15.20
CA ASP A 217 21.76 -2.29 15.48
C ASP A 217 22.19 -3.76 15.73
N ALA A 218 23.49 -3.99 15.66
CA ALA A 218 24.07 -5.32 15.93
C ALA A 218 23.68 -5.83 17.32
N GLY A 219 23.00 -6.98 17.39
CA GLY A 219 22.49 -7.57 18.62
C GLY A 219 21.05 -7.20 18.96
N GLN A 220 20.35 -6.44 18.11
CA GLN A 220 18.92 -6.18 18.27
C GLN A 220 18.15 -7.49 18.32
N LYS A 221 17.35 -7.65 19.38
CA LYS A 221 16.46 -8.80 19.53
C LYS A 221 15.12 -8.56 18.84
N CYS A 222 14.45 -9.66 18.51
CA CYS A 222 13.13 -9.64 17.87
C CYS A 222 12.07 -9.05 18.79
N VAL A 223 11.27 -8.11 18.27
CA VAL A 223 10.09 -7.53 18.92
C VAL A 223 8.80 -8.04 18.27
N GLY A 224 8.82 -8.23 16.96
CA GLY A 224 7.69 -8.66 16.17
C GLY A 224 8.10 -8.94 14.72
N ILE A 225 7.13 -9.05 13.82
CA ILE A 225 7.32 -9.47 12.43
C ILE A 225 6.74 -8.40 11.52
N CYS A 226 7.55 -7.83 10.63
CA CYS A 226 7.00 -6.90 9.62
C CYS A 226 6.50 -7.64 8.37
N GLY A 227 5.85 -6.93 7.47
CA GLY A 227 5.18 -7.52 6.30
C GLY A 227 6.08 -8.41 5.45
N SER A 228 7.32 -7.99 5.16
CA SER A 228 8.29 -8.82 4.43
C SER A 228 8.66 -10.09 5.20
N GLY A 229 8.84 -9.98 6.51
CA GLY A 229 9.10 -11.11 7.38
C GLY A 229 7.94 -12.11 7.46
N ILE A 230 6.69 -11.63 7.41
CA ILE A 230 5.49 -12.50 7.36
C ILE A 230 5.48 -13.30 6.05
N ILE A 231 5.75 -12.65 4.92
CA ILE A 231 5.83 -13.30 3.60
C ILE A 231 6.90 -14.39 3.60
N ASP A 232 8.11 -14.05 4.07
CA ASP A 232 9.21 -15.01 4.16
C ASP A 232 8.87 -16.17 5.09
N LEU A 233 8.34 -15.88 6.26
CA LEU A 233 8.01 -16.89 7.26
C LEU A 233 6.97 -17.89 6.73
N ILE A 234 5.89 -17.42 6.12
CA ILE A 234 4.86 -18.30 5.55
C ILE A 234 5.43 -19.12 4.39
N SER A 235 6.23 -18.52 3.52
CA SER A 235 6.91 -19.24 2.44
C SER A 235 7.83 -20.34 2.97
N GLU A 236 8.62 -20.03 3.98
CA GLU A 236 9.54 -21.00 4.60
C GLU A 236 8.80 -22.13 5.33
N LEU A 237 7.75 -21.80 6.08
CA LEU A 237 6.91 -22.80 6.75
C LEU A 237 6.29 -23.77 5.74
N TYR A 238 5.82 -23.27 4.60
CA TYR A 238 5.27 -24.09 3.52
C TYR A 238 6.36 -24.91 2.81
N ARG A 239 7.49 -24.28 2.46
CA ARG A 239 8.63 -24.94 1.83
C ARG A 239 9.18 -26.10 2.68
N CYS A 240 9.24 -25.94 3.99
CA CYS A 240 9.72 -26.95 4.92
C CYS A 240 8.64 -28.00 5.26
N GLY A 241 7.44 -27.92 4.69
CA GLY A 241 6.32 -28.79 4.99
C GLY A 241 5.89 -28.74 6.47
N ILE A 242 6.09 -27.60 7.13
CA ILE A 242 5.64 -27.36 8.52
C ILE A 242 4.16 -27.04 8.51
N ILE A 243 3.69 -26.30 7.51
CA ILE A 243 2.28 -26.06 7.23
C ILE A 243 1.88 -26.68 5.88
N ASN A 244 0.60 -27.01 5.74
CA ASN A 244 0.00 -27.45 4.47
C ASN A 244 -0.50 -26.23 3.65
N ALA A 245 -1.05 -26.48 2.46
CA ALA A 245 -1.58 -25.44 1.57
C ALA A 245 -2.75 -24.63 2.17
N LYS A 246 -3.39 -25.13 3.24
CA LYS A 246 -4.43 -24.39 3.98
C LYS A 246 -3.89 -23.58 5.15
N GLY A 247 -2.57 -23.56 5.34
CA GLY A 247 -1.93 -22.84 6.45
C GLY A 247 -2.00 -23.58 7.79
N LEU A 248 -2.41 -24.85 7.83
CA LEU A 248 -2.51 -25.63 9.06
C LEU A 248 -1.18 -26.33 9.35
N PHE A 249 -0.75 -26.29 10.61
CA PHE A 249 0.48 -26.97 11.05
C PHE A 249 0.32 -28.48 10.99
N ILE A 250 1.25 -29.15 10.32
CA ILE A 250 1.25 -30.62 10.09
C ILE A 250 2.51 -31.33 10.60
N ARG A 251 3.50 -30.56 11.10
CA ARG A 251 4.69 -31.11 11.79
C ARG A 251 4.67 -30.71 13.27
N GLU A 252 5.32 -31.55 14.09
CA GLU A 252 5.56 -31.30 15.51
C GLU A 252 7.05 -30.99 15.73
N GLY A 253 7.37 -30.19 16.71
CA GLY A 253 8.75 -29.85 17.06
C GLY A 253 8.86 -28.79 18.13
N LYS A 254 10.10 -28.46 18.51
CA LYS A 254 10.37 -27.48 19.59
C LYS A 254 9.74 -26.11 19.31
N ARG A 255 9.74 -25.68 18.04
CA ARG A 255 9.23 -24.37 17.58
C ARG A 255 7.75 -24.41 17.22
N VAL A 256 7.15 -25.61 17.04
CA VAL A 256 5.72 -25.74 16.74
C VAL A 256 4.98 -26.08 18.02
N LYS A 257 4.10 -25.21 18.45
CA LYS A 257 3.30 -25.37 19.66
C LYS A 257 1.81 -25.35 19.34
N ARG A 258 1.02 -26.04 20.17
CA ARG A 258 -0.44 -26.02 20.08
C ARG A 258 -1.04 -25.46 21.35
N ASP A 259 -2.13 -24.72 21.21
CA ASP A 259 -2.92 -24.24 22.34
C ASP A 259 -3.88 -25.32 22.87
N ALA A 260 -4.67 -24.96 23.90
CA ALA A 260 -5.66 -25.86 24.49
C ALA A 260 -6.79 -26.30 23.53
N HIS A 261 -6.97 -25.58 22.41
CA HIS A 261 -7.96 -25.88 21.38
C HIS A 261 -7.33 -26.61 20.17
N GLY A 262 -6.02 -26.92 20.25
CA GLY A 262 -5.29 -27.60 19.18
C GLY A 262 -4.78 -26.68 18.06
N MET A 263 -4.99 -25.36 18.17
CA MET A 263 -4.49 -24.39 17.19
C MET A 263 -2.96 -24.34 17.22
N GLY A 264 -2.36 -24.51 16.05
CA GLY A 264 -0.91 -24.48 15.89
C GLY A 264 -0.35 -23.06 15.81
N ARG A 265 0.90 -22.91 16.24
CA ARG A 265 1.72 -21.73 16.00
C ARG A 265 3.19 -22.10 15.89
N TYR A 266 3.92 -21.32 15.11
CA TYR A 266 5.38 -21.42 15.01
C TYR A 266 6.04 -20.29 15.79
N VAL A 267 6.98 -20.64 16.67
CA VAL A 267 7.71 -19.70 17.53
C VAL A 267 8.97 -19.25 16.80
N VAL A 268 8.99 -17.98 16.39
CA VAL A 268 10.15 -17.32 15.78
C VAL A 268 11.20 -16.98 16.83
N ALA A 269 10.76 -16.40 17.95
CA ALA A 269 11.63 -16.06 19.08
C ALA A 269 10.94 -16.46 20.38
N PHE A 270 11.64 -17.25 21.19
CA PHE A 270 11.22 -17.53 22.56
C PHE A 270 11.37 -16.28 23.44
N PRO A 271 10.76 -16.23 24.65
CA PRO A 271 10.86 -15.07 25.52
C PRO A 271 12.30 -14.61 25.80
N GLU A 272 13.24 -15.52 25.95
CA GLU A 272 14.65 -15.24 26.16
C GLU A 272 15.38 -14.72 24.91
N GLU A 273 14.83 -14.99 23.72
CA GLU A 273 15.32 -14.54 22.43
C GLU A 273 14.70 -13.20 21.99
N SER A 274 13.63 -12.77 22.67
CA SER A 274 12.86 -11.56 22.35
C SER A 274 13.30 -10.37 23.20
N GLU A 275 13.18 -9.15 22.64
CA GLU A 275 13.43 -7.90 23.36
C GLU A 275 12.37 -7.63 24.45
N THR A 276 11.14 -8.08 24.21
CA THR A 276 10.00 -7.82 25.09
C THR A 276 9.79 -8.89 26.16
N GLU A 277 10.67 -9.90 26.24
CA GLU A 277 10.52 -11.09 27.10
C GLU A 277 9.19 -11.83 26.87
N ARG A 278 8.61 -11.69 25.67
CA ARG A 278 7.41 -12.38 25.22
C ARG A 278 7.72 -13.21 23.99
N GLU A 279 6.98 -14.30 23.83
CA GLU A 279 7.07 -15.13 22.64
C GLU A 279 6.64 -14.34 21.39
N VAL A 280 7.45 -14.38 20.34
CA VAL A 280 7.10 -13.88 19.01
C VAL A 280 6.78 -15.08 18.15
N SER A 281 5.54 -15.19 17.69
CA SER A 281 5.05 -16.36 16.95
C SER A 281 4.03 -15.98 15.87
N LEU A 282 3.82 -16.90 14.96
CA LEU A 282 2.79 -16.81 13.91
C LEU A 282 1.84 -18.02 14.08
N ASN A 283 0.56 -17.77 14.28
CA ASN A 283 -0.46 -18.80 14.48
C ASN A 283 -1.31 -19.04 13.22
N GLU A 284 -2.17 -20.05 13.26
CA GLU A 284 -3.04 -20.42 12.12
C GLU A 284 -4.05 -19.33 11.76
N VAL A 285 -4.48 -18.49 12.70
CA VAL A 285 -5.39 -17.35 12.41
C VAL A 285 -4.62 -16.25 11.68
N ASP A 286 -3.38 -15.97 12.09
CA ASP A 286 -2.51 -15.02 11.39
C ASP A 286 -2.26 -15.46 9.95
N ILE A 287 -1.99 -16.76 9.75
CA ILE A 287 -1.78 -17.35 8.42
C ILE A 287 -3.05 -17.26 7.58
N ASP A 288 -4.23 -17.53 8.15
CA ASP A 288 -5.51 -17.42 7.46
C ASP A 288 -5.80 -15.97 7.02
N ASN A 289 -5.54 -14.99 7.89
CA ASN A 289 -5.64 -13.56 7.54
C ASN A 289 -4.74 -13.20 6.37
N PHE A 290 -3.50 -13.71 6.38
CA PHE A 290 -2.56 -13.51 5.27
C PHE A 290 -3.03 -14.21 3.97
N ILE A 291 -3.55 -15.45 4.05
CA ILE A 291 -4.07 -16.19 2.89
C ILE A 291 -5.23 -15.43 2.25
N ARG A 292 -6.13 -14.86 3.04
CA ARG A 292 -7.22 -14.01 2.52
C ARG A 292 -6.69 -12.76 1.82
N ALA A 293 -5.72 -12.08 2.43
CA ALA A 293 -5.11 -10.89 1.85
C ALA A 293 -4.46 -11.20 0.48
N LYS A 294 -3.65 -12.25 0.41
CA LYS A 294 -3.03 -12.67 -0.87
C LYS A 294 -4.07 -13.15 -1.90
N GLY A 295 -5.12 -13.83 -1.42
CA GLY A 295 -6.22 -14.30 -2.25
C GLY A 295 -6.93 -13.13 -2.94
N ALA A 296 -7.17 -12.04 -2.22
CA ALA A 296 -7.76 -10.83 -2.78
C ALA A 296 -6.92 -10.25 -3.93
N ILE A 297 -5.59 -10.15 -3.74
CA ILE A 297 -4.68 -9.66 -4.79
C ILE A 297 -4.66 -10.60 -5.99
N PHE A 298 -4.51 -11.90 -5.75
CA PHE A 298 -4.49 -12.91 -6.83
C PHE A 298 -5.77 -12.86 -7.66
N SER A 299 -6.94 -12.88 -6.99
CA SER A 299 -8.24 -12.84 -7.66
C SER A 299 -8.46 -11.55 -8.44
N ALA A 300 -7.96 -10.42 -7.93
CA ALA A 300 -8.05 -9.15 -8.63
C ALA A 300 -7.20 -9.15 -9.90
N ILE A 301 -5.96 -9.66 -9.85
CA ILE A 301 -5.09 -9.79 -11.02
C ILE A 301 -5.72 -10.75 -12.05
N ASP A 302 -6.14 -11.92 -11.61
CA ASP A 302 -6.77 -12.94 -12.47
C ASP A 302 -8.03 -12.40 -13.17
N THR A 303 -8.88 -11.70 -12.42
CA THR A 303 -10.09 -11.08 -12.97
C THR A 303 -9.76 -9.98 -13.98
N LEU A 304 -8.77 -9.14 -13.67
CA LEU A 304 -8.36 -8.05 -14.55
C LEU A 304 -7.80 -8.60 -15.87
N LEU A 305 -6.96 -9.63 -15.84
CA LEU A 305 -6.43 -10.30 -17.02
C LEU A 305 -7.56 -10.95 -17.85
N LYS A 306 -8.45 -11.69 -17.21
CA LYS A 306 -9.59 -12.34 -17.87
C LYS A 306 -10.55 -11.34 -18.52
N SER A 307 -10.71 -10.16 -17.93
CA SER A 307 -11.59 -9.11 -18.48
C SER A 307 -11.14 -8.58 -19.85
N VAL A 308 -9.90 -8.83 -20.22
CA VAL A 308 -9.29 -8.44 -21.51
C VAL A 308 -8.78 -9.65 -22.31
N ASP A 309 -9.24 -10.85 -21.97
CA ASP A 309 -8.84 -12.11 -22.61
C ASP A 309 -7.33 -12.35 -22.62
N MET A 310 -6.63 -11.92 -21.55
CA MET A 310 -5.20 -12.10 -21.39
C MET A 310 -4.85 -13.11 -20.30
N THR A 311 -3.62 -13.62 -20.37
CA THR A 311 -3.09 -14.63 -19.45
C THR A 311 -1.78 -14.14 -18.82
N VAL A 312 -1.36 -14.79 -17.72
CA VAL A 312 -0.18 -14.39 -16.94
C VAL A 312 1.11 -14.41 -17.77
N ASP A 313 1.24 -15.34 -18.72
CA ASP A 313 2.41 -15.44 -19.61
C ASP A 313 2.57 -14.26 -20.57
N MET A 314 1.51 -13.48 -20.79
CA MET A 314 1.54 -12.24 -21.58
C MET A 314 2.10 -11.03 -20.82
N ILE A 315 2.36 -11.15 -19.53
CA ILE A 315 2.95 -10.09 -18.71
C ILE A 315 4.45 -10.01 -18.99
N ASP A 316 4.92 -8.87 -19.48
CA ASP A 316 6.33 -8.60 -19.74
C ASP A 316 7.04 -7.98 -18.54
N ARG A 317 6.34 -7.15 -17.76
CA ARG A 317 6.87 -6.45 -16.60
C ARG A 317 5.87 -6.39 -15.45
N VAL A 318 6.38 -6.44 -14.22
CA VAL A 318 5.59 -6.23 -12.99
C VAL A 318 6.25 -5.13 -12.16
N TYR A 319 5.54 -4.04 -11.97
CA TYR A 319 5.96 -2.96 -11.07
C TYR A 319 5.26 -3.12 -9.74
N VAL A 320 6.03 -3.18 -8.66
CA VAL A 320 5.53 -3.27 -7.30
C VAL A 320 5.84 -1.97 -6.56
N ALA A 321 4.81 -1.34 -6.00
CA ALA A 321 4.89 -0.13 -5.20
C ALA A 321 4.31 -0.34 -3.80
N GLY A 322 4.41 0.67 -2.96
CA GLY A 322 3.90 0.65 -1.59
C GLY A 322 4.97 0.46 -0.53
N GLY A 323 4.60 0.64 0.71
CA GLY A 323 5.54 0.65 1.84
C GLY A 323 6.21 -0.69 2.16
N ILE A 324 5.61 -1.79 1.71
CA ILE A 324 6.07 -3.16 2.02
C ILE A 324 7.20 -3.60 1.07
N GLY A 325 7.22 -3.05 -0.14
CA GLY A 325 7.92 -3.64 -1.28
C GLY A 325 9.44 -3.64 -1.20
N SER A 326 10.08 -2.72 -0.47
CA SER A 326 11.55 -2.63 -0.43
C SER A 326 12.25 -3.83 0.23
N GLY A 327 11.53 -4.55 1.08
CA GLY A 327 12.06 -5.73 1.80
C GLY A 327 11.48 -7.05 1.31
N ILE A 328 10.56 -7.06 0.34
CA ILE A 328 9.94 -8.31 -0.12
C ILE A 328 10.93 -9.18 -0.89
N ASN A 329 11.05 -10.43 -0.46
CA ASN A 329 11.64 -11.48 -1.29
C ASN A 329 10.62 -11.91 -2.36
N MET A 330 10.82 -11.43 -3.59
CA MET A 330 9.88 -11.69 -4.70
C MET A 330 9.71 -13.17 -4.99
N LYS A 331 10.78 -13.98 -4.86
CA LYS A 331 10.69 -15.43 -5.04
C LYS A 331 9.74 -16.04 -4.01
N ASN A 332 9.82 -15.63 -2.76
CA ASN A 332 8.92 -16.11 -1.70
C ASN A 332 7.48 -15.66 -1.94
N ALA A 333 7.28 -14.41 -2.35
CA ALA A 333 5.96 -13.87 -2.66
C ALA A 333 5.28 -14.61 -3.85
N VAL A 334 6.05 -14.95 -4.89
CA VAL A 334 5.57 -15.78 -6.02
C VAL A 334 5.29 -17.21 -5.56
N ASN A 335 6.19 -17.82 -4.78
CA ASN A 335 6.04 -19.20 -4.31
C ASN A 335 4.76 -19.43 -3.50
N ILE A 336 4.34 -18.44 -2.72
CA ILE A 336 3.08 -18.52 -1.94
C ILE A 336 1.85 -18.05 -2.74
N GLY A 337 2.01 -17.71 -4.03
CA GLY A 337 0.92 -17.26 -4.90
C GLY A 337 0.36 -15.88 -4.56
N MET A 338 1.17 -14.98 -4.01
CA MET A 338 0.81 -13.58 -3.80
C MET A 338 0.88 -12.78 -5.10
N PHE A 339 1.89 -13.06 -5.91
CA PHE A 339 2.11 -12.45 -7.22
C PHE A 339 2.01 -13.50 -8.34
N PRO A 340 1.79 -13.05 -9.60
CA PRO A 340 1.76 -13.92 -10.75
C PRO A 340 3.04 -14.75 -10.88
N ASP A 341 2.90 -16.00 -11.35
CA ASP A 341 4.03 -16.89 -11.63
C ASP A 341 4.69 -16.50 -12.95
N VAL A 342 5.48 -15.43 -12.90
CA VAL A 342 6.31 -14.95 -13.99
C VAL A 342 7.77 -14.90 -13.53
N ASP A 343 8.69 -14.81 -14.49
CA ASP A 343 10.11 -14.74 -14.21
C ASP A 343 10.43 -13.59 -13.22
N ILE A 344 11.25 -13.88 -12.21
CA ILE A 344 11.62 -12.93 -11.16
C ILE A 344 12.28 -11.66 -11.74
N GLU A 345 12.98 -11.77 -12.86
CA GLU A 345 13.61 -10.63 -13.55
C GLU A 345 12.61 -9.61 -14.10
N LYS A 346 11.33 -10.00 -14.24
CA LYS A 346 10.24 -9.09 -14.66
C LYS A 346 9.78 -8.16 -13.55
N PHE A 347 10.11 -8.45 -12.30
CA PHE A 347 9.68 -7.65 -11.14
C PHE A 347 10.59 -6.44 -10.91
N HIS A 348 9.98 -5.26 -10.77
CA HIS A 348 10.65 -4.00 -10.49
C HIS A 348 9.97 -3.32 -9.30
N TYR A 349 10.69 -3.15 -8.19
CA TYR A 349 10.20 -2.36 -7.08
C TYR A 349 10.45 -0.86 -7.34
N ILE A 350 9.39 -0.05 -7.24
CA ILE A 350 9.44 1.39 -7.57
C ILE A 350 9.16 2.32 -6.38
N GLY A 351 9.09 1.78 -5.17
CA GLY A 351 8.96 2.55 -3.94
C GLY A 351 7.60 3.23 -3.77
N ASN A 352 7.61 4.44 -3.20
CA ASN A 352 6.42 5.27 -3.09
C ASN A 352 6.13 5.94 -4.44
N SER A 353 5.45 5.22 -5.31
CA SER A 353 5.14 5.65 -6.67
C SER A 353 4.21 6.87 -6.70
N SER A 354 3.27 6.97 -5.76
CA SER A 354 2.38 8.12 -5.61
C SER A 354 3.17 9.40 -5.33
N LEU A 355 4.14 9.36 -4.42
CA LEU A 355 5.00 10.52 -4.13
C LEU A 355 5.90 10.87 -5.34
N THR A 356 6.41 9.87 -6.05
CA THR A 356 7.23 10.08 -7.25
C THR A 356 6.41 10.74 -8.38
N GLY A 357 5.19 10.28 -8.59
CA GLY A 357 4.27 10.90 -9.55
C GLY A 357 3.88 12.33 -9.17
N ALA A 358 3.57 12.57 -7.89
CA ALA A 358 3.30 13.91 -7.39
C ALA A 358 4.51 14.85 -7.54
N TYR A 359 5.73 14.33 -7.35
CA TYR A 359 6.96 15.07 -7.63
C TYR A 359 7.06 15.45 -9.11
N ALA A 360 6.81 14.52 -10.02
CA ALA A 360 6.83 14.80 -11.46
C ALA A 360 5.81 15.88 -11.85
N MET A 361 4.59 15.80 -11.31
CA MET A 361 3.52 16.75 -11.58
C MET A 361 3.83 18.15 -11.04
N VAL A 362 4.44 18.29 -9.87
CA VAL A 362 4.81 19.60 -9.32
C VAL A 362 5.98 20.22 -10.07
N MET A 363 6.81 19.40 -10.70
CA MET A 363 7.99 19.87 -11.46
C MET A 363 7.69 20.18 -12.92
N SER A 364 6.62 19.61 -13.50
CA SER A 364 6.33 19.71 -14.94
C SER A 364 4.82 19.76 -15.21
N ASN A 365 4.38 20.81 -15.89
CA ASN A 365 3.00 20.91 -16.38
C ASN A 365 2.70 19.83 -17.44
N GLU A 366 3.72 19.37 -18.17
CA GLU A 366 3.57 18.29 -19.15
C GLU A 366 3.30 16.96 -18.43
N ALA A 367 3.96 16.71 -17.29
CA ALA A 367 3.71 15.53 -16.45
C ALA A 367 2.30 15.58 -15.85
N GLU A 368 1.83 16.75 -15.42
CA GLU A 368 0.46 16.93 -14.94
C GLU A 368 -0.57 16.65 -16.04
N ALA A 369 -0.38 17.23 -17.22
CA ALA A 369 -1.24 16.98 -18.39
C ALA A 369 -1.25 15.50 -18.77
N LYS A 370 -0.09 14.83 -18.71
CA LYS A 370 0.01 13.40 -18.97
C LYS A 370 -0.71 12.56 -17.91
N CYS A 371 -0.63 12.93 -16.65
CA CYS A 371 -1.39 12.26 -15.59
C CYS A 371 -2.91 12.35 -15.82
N ALA A 372 -3.39 13.51 -16.23
CA ALA A 372 -4.79 13.70 -16.59
C ALA A 372 -5.19 12.85 -17.83
N GLU A 373 -4.34 12.75 -18.83
CA GLU A 373 -4.55 11.89 -20.00
C GLU A 373 -4.59 10.41 -19.62
N VAL A 374 -3.64 9.95 -18.80
CA VAL A 374 -3.59 8.58 -18.26
C VAL A 374 -4.89 8.26 -17.52
N ALA A 375 -5.35 9.16 -16.67
CA ALA A 375 -6.60 8.96 -15.93
C ALA A 375 -7.81 8.89 -16.84
N ALA A 376 -7.88 9.77 -17.86
CA ALA A 376 -8.99 9.81 -18.81
C ALA A 376 -9.07 8.55 -19.70
N ASN A 377 -7.93 7.90 -19.96
CA ASN A 377 -7.82 6.70 -20.81
C ASN A 377 -7.85 5.39 -20.00
N MET A 378 -7.84 5.46 -18.67
CA MET A 378 -7.84 4.28 -17.82
C MET A 378 -9.26 3.81 -17.54
N THR A 379 -9.52 2.53 -17.82
CA THR A 379 -10.79 1.90 -17.51
C THR A 379 -10.76 1.32 -16.10
N TYR A 380 -11.71 1.70 -15.27
CA TYR A 380 -11.89 1.16 -13.92
C TYR A 380 -12.83 -0.04 -13.94
N LEU A 381 -12.38 -1.16 -13.38
CA LEU A 381 -13.16 -2.38 -13.19
C LEU A 381 -13.59 -2.48 -11.72
N GLU A 382 -14.91 -2.38 -11.46
CA GLU A 382 -15.46 -2.60 -10.12
C GLU A 382 -15.59 -4.10 -9.84
N LEU A 383 -14.66 -4.65 -9.05
CA LEU A 383 -14.57 -6.09 -8.79
C LEU A 383 -15.81 -6.64 -8.08
N SER A 384 -16.42 -5.86 -7.20
CA SER A 384 -17.61 -6.29 -6.42
C SER A 384 -18.81 -6.62 -7.31
N THR A 385 -18.86 -6.04 -8.51
CA THR A 385 -19.94 -6.27 -9.48
C THR A 385 -19.52 -7.17 -10.64
N TYR A 386 -18.25 -7.60 -10.70
CA TYR A 386 -17.77 -8.43 -11.80
C TYR A 386 -18.14 -9.90 -11.60
N PRO A 387 -18.84 -10.53 -12.57
CA PRO A 387 -19.22 -11.93 -12.47
C PRO A 387 -17.98 -12.85 -12.38
N GLY A 388 -17.98 -13.76 -11.42
CA GLY A 388 -16.89 -14.72 -11.25
C GLY A 388 -15.70 -14.25 -10.42
N TYR A 389 -15.66 -12.97 -9.97
CA TYR A 389 -14.58 -12.49 -9.10
C TYR A 389 -14.47 -13.33 -7.81
N MET A 390 -15.60 -13.57 -7.15
CA MET A 390 -15.64 -14.37 -5.91
C MET A 390 -15.34 -15.85 -6.14
N ASP A 391 -15.45 -16.37 -7.36
CA ASP A 391 -15.10 -17.75 -7.68
C ASP A 391 -13.58 -17.95 -7.76
N SER A 392 -12.83 -16.88 -8.04
CA SER A 392 -11.36 -16.88 -8.06
C SER A 392 -10.73 -16.57 -6.69
N PHE A 393 -11.51 -16.04 -5.75
CA PHE A 393 -11.09 -15.75 -4.38
C PHE A 393 -11.04 -17.02 -3.53
#